data_2e4d6accd888489aa5cf5b67ce5e111e
#
_entry.id   2e4d6accd888489aa5cf5b67ce5e111e
#
_cell.length_a   1.000
_cell.length_b   1.000
_cell.length_c   1.000
_cell.angle_alpha   90.00
_cell.angle_beta   90.00
_cell.angle_gamma   90.00
#
_symmetry.space_group_name_H-M   'P 1'
#
loop_
_entity.id
_entity.type
_entity.pdbx_description
1 polymer ?
#
loop_
_entity_poly.entity_id
_entity_poly.type
_entity_poly.pdbx_seq_one_letter_code
_entity_poly.pdbx_strand_id
1 'polypeptide(L)'
;MLNATAVKEGTTVFAVKDDDSIEDYLFSTDNLLKQVVDNKVVTAKAENVFSADILIQNPVNFALTADGLAKDRIESITTNATAQGASAKLNAIALMGTASGTQTMAVNIANTQLDTIDSHGSVLVGHAHDRKGADLWIDVNGSFSKARHYSAGSHEYGYRSDVSGITVGSGYAFGNGLAAGLAANFGKGSLRGQNTGAGIKNNIDYFGLNLYGVWSNPYVNLIGSVGYLQSKNEIKSQGYKAKPNGKTFVAGIRAEKPFAVTEAVKVTPHVGLRYKHVKVDDFNASGFSYKNESANLFELLVGVAVSSDIKTAGGAGIKPFVDVTATPNFGDRKVKNKVGLRNTAVSDSFDARITNNALVNGTIGVNAVKGSHSFGLHYSVDGANDGRLDQMLKTKYSYQF
;
A
#
# COMPACT_ATOMS: atom_id res chain seq x y z
N MET A 1 -26.92 -4.13 18.28
CA MET A 1 -28.21 -4.39 18.93
C MET A 1 -29.21 -3.36 18.41
N LEU A 2 -30.27 -3.81 17.77
CA LEU A 2 -31.33 -2.91 17.31
C LEU A 2 -32.11 -2.49 18.54
N ASN A 3 -32.20 -1.20 18.77
CA ASN A 3 -33.07 -0.71 19.82
C ASN A 3 -34.51 -0.60 19.26
N ALA A 4 -35.39 -1.45 19.71
CA ALA A 4 -36.79 -1.50 19.28
C ALA A 4 -37.48 -0.13 19.40
N THR A 5 -37.05 0.72 20.30
CA THR A 5 -37.57 2.09 20.45
C THR A 5 -37.22 3.03 19.31
N ALA A 6 -36.25 2.65 18.47
CA ALA A 6 -35.83 3.45 17.31
C ALA A 6 -36.66 3.17 16.06
N VAL A 7 -37.49 2.12 16.06
CA VAL A 7 -38.37 1.75 14.93
C VAL A 7 -39.79 2.16 15.24
N LYS A 8 -40.33 3.08 14.45
CA LYS A 8 -41.70 3.53 14.60
C LYS A 8 -42.68 2.36 14.31
N GLU A 9 -43.69 2.22 15.13
CA GLU A 9 -44.75 1.19 14.91
C GLU A 9 -45.32 1.32 13.49
N GLY A 10 -45.44 0.21 12.78
CA GLY A 10 -45.91 0.15 11.40
C GLY A 10 -44.83 0.44 10.33
N THR A 11 -43.57 0.63 10.72
CA THR A 11 -42.48 0.72 9.75
C THR A 11 -42.12 -0.66 9.21
N THR A 12 -42.20 -0.84 7.92
CA THR A 12 -41.68 -2.05 7.25
C THR A 12 -40.17 -1.94 7.23
N VAL A 13 -39.49 -2.77 8.02
CA VAL A 13 -38.05 -2.84 8.08
C VAL A 13 -37.52 -3.57 6.85
N PHE A 14 -38.21 -4.67 6.46
CA PHE A 14 -37.96 -5.41 5.21
C PHE A 14 -39.31 -5.95 4.73
N ALA A 15 -39.52 -5.93 3.41
CA ALA A 15 -40.63 -6.63 2.79
C ALA A 15 -40.20 -8.09 2.55
N VAL A 16 -40.72 -8.99 3.36
CA VAL A 16 -40.58 -10.44 3.18
C VAL A 16 -41.80 -10.92 2.41
N LYS A 17 -41.62 -11.78 1.40
CA LYS A 17 -42.74 -12.42 0.72
C LYS A 17 -43.38 -13.44 1.65
N ASP A 18 -44.68 -13.70 1.45
CA ASP A 18 -45.47 -14.51 2.35
C ASP A 18 -44.91 -15.93 2.61
N ASP A 19 -44.19 -16.48 1.65
CA ASP A 19 -43.58 -17.81 1.72
C ASP A 19 -42.11 -17.83 2.08
N ASP A 20 -41.49 -16.67 2.29
CA ASP A 20 -40.07 -16.57 2.57
C ASP A 20 -39.81 -16.50 4.08
N SER A 21 -38.80 -17.22 4.54
CA SER A 21 -38.29 -17.05 5.88
C SER A 21 -37.52 -15.75 5.98
N ILE A 22 -37.74 -15.02 7.05
CA ILE A 22 -36.95 -13.82 7.35
C ILE A 22 -35.43 -14.14 7.45
N GLU A 23 -35.13 -15.39 7.74
CA GLU A 23 -33.79 -15.94 7.86
C GLU A 23 -33.07 -16.04 6.53
N ASP A 24 -33.80 -16.11 5.43
CA ASP A 24 -33.23 -16.13 4.07
C ASP A 24 -32.78 -14.75 3.57
N TYR A 25 -33.14 -13.70 4.29
CA TYR A 25 -32.78 -12.36 3.93
C TYR A 25 -31.38 -11.98 4.43
N LEU A 26 -31.22 -10.87 5.05
CA LEU A 26 -29.93 -10.26 5.32
C LEU A 26 -29.01 -11.04 6.23
N PHE A 27 -29.54 -11.82 7.13
CA PHE A 27 -28.79 -12.21 8.30
C PHE A 27 -29.06 -13.68 8.61
N SER A 28 -28.20 -14.26 9.40
CA SER A 28 -28.36 -15.62 9.84
C SER A 28 -29.55 -15.74 10.80
N THR A 29 -30.00 -16.98 11.00
CA THR A 29 -31.14 -17.35 11.83
C THR A 29 -31.12 -16.79 13.25
N ASP A 30 -29.96 -16.58 13.81
CA ASP A 30 -29.78 -16.09 15.17
C ASP A 30 -29.69 -14.57 15.25
N ASN A 31 -30.11 -13.92 14.21
CA ASN A 31 -29.90 -12.51 14.04
C ASN A 31 -31.08 -11.62 14.45
N LEU A 32 -30.87 -10.36 14.18
CA LEU A 32 -31.72 -9.25 14.48
C LEU A 32 -33.15 -9.36 13.98
N LEU A 33 -33.34 -9.94 12.80
CA LEU A 33 -34.62 -9.91 12.10
C LEU A 33 -35.54 -11.07 12.46
N LYS A 34 -34.98 -12.12 13.04
CA LYS A 34 -35.71 -13.26 13.53
C LYS A 34 -36.80 -12.89 14.54
N GLN A 35 -36.66 -11.73 15.16
CA GLN A 35 -37.58 -11.27 16.18
C GLN A 35 -38.52 -10.14 15.71
N VAL A 36 -38.70 -10.02 14.44
CA VAL A 36 -39.74 -9.19 13.87
C VAL A 36 -41.04 -10.00 13.86
N VAL A 37 -41.97 -9.64 14.71
CA VAL A 37 -43.31 -10.28 14.80
C VAL A 37 -44.33 -9.20 14.47
N ASP A 38 -45.21 -9.46 13.51
CA ASP A 38 -46.24 -8.51 13.08
C ASP A 38 -45.71 -7.11 12.76
N ASN A 39 -44.61 -7.04 12.04
CA ASN A 39 -43.88 -5.81 11.72
C ASN A 39 -43.35 -5.06 12.95
N LYS A 40 -43.25 -5.69 14.11
CA LYS A 40 -42.66 -5.15 15.32
C LYS A 40 -41.33 -5.82 15.62
N VAL A 41 -40.27 -5.04 15.83
CA VAL A 41 -39.03 -5.56 16.36
C VAL A 41 -39.14 -5.73 17.86
N VAL A 42 -39.19 -6.97 18.34
CA VAL A 42 -39.43 -7.29 19.77
C VAL A 42 -38.09 -7.25 20.54
N THR A 43 -37.09 -7.97 20.11
CA THR A 43 -35.75 -8.00 20.69
C THR A 43 -34.81 -8.60 19.67
N ALA A 44 -33.65 -8.06 19.53
CA ALA A 44 -32.66 -8.63 18.62
C ALA A 44 -31.43 -9.08 19.39
N LYS A 45 -31.11 -10.37 19.30
CA LYS A 45 -29.82 -10.87 19.73
C LYS A 45 -28.82 -10.72 18.59
N ALA A 46 -27.76 -10.04 18.86
CA ALA A 46 -26.66 -9.87 17.92
C ALA A 46 -25.62 -11.01 17.99
N GLU A 47 -25.98 -12.13 18.61
CA GLU A 47 -25.11 -13.30 18.67
C GLU A 47 -25.04 -13.93 17.28
N ASN A 48 -23.81 -14.11 16.76
CA ASN A 48 -23.52 -14.69 15.43
C ASN A 48 -24.03 -13.91 14.22
N VAL A 49 -24.54 -12.74 14.43
CA VAL A 49 -24.72 -11.83 13.34
C VAL A 49 -23.35 -11.47 12.84
N PHE A 50 -23.26 -11.12 11.66
CA PHE A 50 -22.27 -10.25 11.10
C PHE A 50 -21.68 -9.21 12.08
N SER A 51 -21.79 -9.41 13.40
CA SER A 51 -21.24 -8.52 14.42
C SER A 51 -19.74 -8.27 14.27
N ALA A 52 -19.13 -9.13 13.49
CA ALA A 52 -17.78 -8.95 13.04
C ALA A 52 -17.69 -8.12 11.77
N ASP A 53 -18.75 -7.81 11.10
CA ASP A 53 -18.79 -7.21 9.78
C ASP A 53 -18.92 -5.70 9.86
N ILE A 54 -18.20 -5.01 9.00
CA ILE A 54 -18.03 -3.58 9.09
C ILE A 54 -19.32 -2.81 8.83
N LEU A 55 -20.11 -3.23 7.84
CA LEU A 55 -21.42 -2.64 7.58
C LEU A 55 -22.48 -3.10 8.56
N ILE A 56 -22.15 -3.99 9.47
CA ILE A 56 -23.11 -4.72 10.26
C ILE A 56 -23.03 -4.40 11.74
N GLN A 57 -22.13 -3.54 12.11
CA GLN A 57 -22.27 -2.85 13.40
C GLN A 57 -23.60 -2.08 13.44
N ASN A 58 -24.12 -1.66 12.25
CA ASN A 58 -25.39 -0.96 12.12
C ASN A 58 -26.20 -1.37 10.86
N PRO A 59 -26.41 -2.66 10.55
CA PRO A 59 -27.02 -3.08 9.28
C PRO A 59 -28.45 -2.59 9.13
N VAL A 60 -29.18 -2.53 10.23
CA VAL A 60 -30.57 -2.08 10.22
C VAL A 60 -30.65 -0.58 10.01
N ASN A 61 -29.75 0.21 10.60
CA ASN A 61 -29.71 1.64 10.31
C ASN A 61 -29.37 1.88 8.85
N PHE A 62 -28.48 1.10 8.25
CA PHE A 62 -28.22 1.16 6.82
C PHE A 62 -29.46 0.81 5.99
N ALA A 63 -30.17 -0.24 6.36
CA ALA A 63 -31.37 -0.66 5.66
C ALA A 63 -32.54 0.31 5.81
N LEU A 64 -32.79 0.81 7.03
CA LEU A 64 -33.90 1.72 7.32
C LEU A 64 -33.71 3.12 6.73
N THR A 65 -32.47 3.57 6.60
CA THR A 65 -32.15 4.91 6.10
C THR A 65 -31.66 4.93 4.67
N ALA A 66 -31.43 3.74 4.07
CA ALA A 66 -31.05 3.63 2.68
C ALA A 66 -32.16 4.12 1.77
N ASP A 67 -31.81 4.96 0.82
CA ASP A 67 -32.68 5.44 -0.25
C ASP A 67 -31.99 5.35 -1.62
N GLY A 68 -32.77 5.48 -2.69
CA GLY A 68 -32.25 5.47 -4.07
C GLY A 68 -31.28 4.32 -4.33
N LEU A 69 -30.13 4.64 -4.90
CA LEU A 69 -29.13 3.64 -5.31
C LEU A 69 -28.62 2.74 -4.16
N ALA A 70 -28.54 3.25 -2.95
CA ALA A 70 -28.08 2.48 -1.80
C ALA A 70 -29.15 1.44 -1.41
N LYS A 71 -30.43 1.83 -1.38
CA LYS A 71 -31.55 0.92 -1.12
C LYS A 71 -31.61 -0.20 -2.16
N ASP A 72 -31.70 0.16 -3.44
CA ASP A 72 -31.75 -0.81 -4.54
C ASP A 72 -30.63 -1.82 -4.47
N ARG A 73 -29.48 -1.36 -4.02
CA ARG A 73 -28.29 -2.20 -3.95
C ARG A 73 -28.31 -3.13 -2.73
N ILE A 74 -28.72 -2.66 -1.57
CA ILE A 74 -28.89 -3.50 -0.39
C ILE A 74 -29.93 -4.59 -0.71
N GLU A 75 -31.05 -4.21 -1.30
CA GLU A 75 -32.07 -5.16 -1.74
C GLU A 75 -31.52 -6.19 -2.72
N SER A 76 -30.74 -5.76 -3.73
CA SER A 76 -30.14 -6.68 -4.71
C SER A 76 -29.14 -7.67 -4.10
N ILE A 77 -28.50 -7.31 -3.00
CA ILE A 77 -27.54 -8.14 -2.28
C ILE A 77 -28.27 -9.16 -1.42
N THR A 78 -29.41 -8.77 -0.84
CA THR A 78 -30.12 -9.53 0.18
C THR A 78 -31.22 -10.41 -0.39
N THR A 79 -31.84 -10.00 -1.49
CA THR A 79 -32.89 -10.79 -2.15
C THR A 79 -32.32 -12.11 -2.68
N ASN A 80 -32.89 -13.22 -2.23
CA ASN A 80 -32.51 -14.60 -2.59
C ASN A 80 -31.02 -14.93 -2.27
N ALA A 81 -30.42 -14.25 -1.31
CA ALA A 81 -29.08 -14.55 -0.86
C ALA A 81 -29.12 -15.31 0.47
N THR A 82 -28.22 -16.29 0.63
CA THR A 82 -27.96 -16.84 1.95
C THR A 82 -27.35 -15.76 2.84
N ALA A 83 -27.56 -15.84 4.15
CA ALA A 83 -26.98 -14.92 5.11
C ALA A 83 -25.46 -14.74 4.92
N GLN A 84 -24.76 -15.85 4.72
CA GLN A 84 -23.32 -15.85 4.47
C GLN A 84 -22.96 -15.17 3.14
N GLY A 85 -23.74 -15.38 2.09
CA GLY A 85 -23.53 -14.74 0.79
C GLY A 85 -23.79 -13.24 0.82
N ALA A 86 -24.82 -12.80 1.54
CA ALA A 86 -25.14 -11.40 1.76
C ALA A 86 -24.02 -10.71 2.56
N SER A 87 -23.54 -11.35 3.63
CA SER A 87 -22.42 -10.88 4.44
C SER A 87 -21.15 -10.66 3.60
N ALA A 88 -20.76 -11.66 2.85
CA ALA A 88 -19.57 -11.57 2.01
C ALA A 88 -19.63 -10.39 1.03
N LYS A 89 -20.80 -10.14 0.44
CA LYS A 89 -21.01 -9.01 -0.48
C LYS A 89 -20.99 -7.66 0.23
N LEU A 90 -21.64 -7.56 1.41
CA LEU A 90 -21.65 -6.35 2.22
C LEU A 90 -20.25 -6.01 2.71
N ASN A 91 -19.48 -7.00 3.14
CA ASN A 91 -18.09 -6.83 3.54
C ASN A 91 -17.22 -6.35 2.38
N ALA A 92 -17.39 -6.92 1.19
CA ALA A 92 -16.67 -6.46 0.02
C ALA A 92 -17.00 -4.99 -0.34
N ILE A 93 -18.24 -4.58 -0.12
CA ILE A 93 -18.62 -3.15 -0.28
C ILE A 93 -17.95 -2.31 0.80
N ALA A 94 -18.07 -2.68 2.06
CA ALA A 94 -17.48 -1.92 3.17
C ALA A 94 -15.96 -1.78 3.03
N LEU A 95 -15.30 -2.85 2.63
CA LEU A 95 -13.85 -2.90 2.45
C LEU A 95 -13.35 -2.32 1.13
N MET A 96 -14.24 -1.83 0.24
CA MET A 96 -13.83 -1.31 -1.06
C MET A 96 -12.79 -0.19 -0.95
N GLY A 97 -12.89 0.68 0.06
CA GLY A 97 -11.92 1.73 0.33
C GLY A 97 -10.54 1.21 0.76
N THR A 98 -10.51 0.13 1.52
CA THR A 98 -9.32 -0.41 2.19
C THR A 98 -8.67 -1.55 1.40
N ALA A 99 -9.43 -2.61 1.15
CA ALA A 99 -8.93 -3.82 0.49
C ALA A 99 -8.66 -3.61 -1.01
N SER A 100 -9.04 -2.46 -1.58
CA SER A 100 -8.51 -1.96 -2.85
C SER A 100 -7.02 -1.61 -2.79
N GLY A 101 -6.47 -1.51 -1.57
CA GLY A 101 -5.05 -1.28 -1.33
C GLY A 101 -4.52 0.05 -1.85
N THR A 102 -5.37 1.05 -2.04
CA THR A 102 -4.94 2.37 -2.55
C THR A 102 -3.81 2.97 -1.71
N GLN A 103 -3.95 2.96 -0.38
CA GLN A 103 -2.94 3.46 0.55
C GLN A 103 -1.74 2.53 0.65
N THR A 104 -1.97 1.21 0.75
CA THR A 104 -0.89 0.20 0.80
C THR A 104 -0.01 0.26 -0.44
N MET A 105 -0.60 0.34 -1.64
CA MET A 105 0.17 0.46 -2.88
C MET A 105 0.92 1.79 -2.96
N ALA A 106 0.33 2.89 -2.49
CA ALA A 106 1.01 4.18 -2.40
C ALA A 106 2.26 4.11 -1.51
N VAL A 107 2.18 3.42 -0.35
CA VAL A 107 3.33 3.15 0.53
C VAL A 107 4.38 2.30 -0.19
N ASN A 108 3.98 1.21 -0.86
CA ASN A 108 4.92 0.31 -1.55
C ASN A 108 5.63 1.00 -2.73
N ILE A 109 4.89 1.78 -3.54
CA ILE A 109 5.47 2.56 -4.65
C ILE A 109 6.44 3.62 -4.10
N ALA A 110 6.08 4.29 -3.00
CA ALA A 110 6.94 5.26 -2.33
C ALA A 110 8.24 4.62 -1.80
N ASN A 111 8.18 3.40 -1.27
CA ASN A 111 9.36 2.63 -0.87
C ASN A 111 10.25 2.33 -2.07
N THR A 112 9.69 1.80 -3.16
CA THR A 112 10.44 1.53 -4.40
C THR A 112 11.12 2.80 -4.93
N GLN A 113 10.45 3.95 -4.85
CA GLN A 113 10.99 5.25 -5.26
C GLN A 113 12.20 5.64 -4.40
N LEU A 114 12.07 5.58 -3.07
CA LEU A 114 13.17 5.89 -2.14
C LEU A 114 14.34 4.90 -2.29
N ASP A 115 14.08 3.61 -2.42
CA ASP A 115 15.09 2.57 -2.64
C ASP A 115 15.86 2.78 -3.96
N THR A 116 15.17 3.27 -4.99
CA THR A 116 15.81 3.58 -6.28
C THR A 116 16.75 4.77 -6.15
N ILE A 117 16.34 5.83 -5.43
CA ILE A 117 17.18 6.99 -5.16
C ILE A 117 18.36 6.63 -4.26
N ASP A 118 18.15 5.89 -3.16
CA ASP A 118 19.22 5.46 -2.26
C ASP A 118 20.26 4.60 -3.01
N SER A 119 19.80 3.65 -3.83
CA SER A 119 20.66 2.81 -4.67
C SER A 119 21.46 3.64 -5.69
N HIS A 120 20.86 4.69 -6.26
CA HIS A 120 21.59 5.59 -7.16
C HIS A 120 22.58 6.47 -6.40
N GLY A 121 22.16 7.02 -5.28
CA GLY A 121 22.99 7.83 -4.40
C GLY A 121 24.25 7.09 -3.94
N SER A 122 24.15 5.81 -3.58
CA SER A 122 25.31 4.97 -3.20
C SER A 122 26.29 4.77 -4.36
N VAL A 123 25.83 4.79 -5.61
CA VAL A 123 26.73 4.80 -6.79
C VAL A 123 27.40 6.15 -6.96
N LEU A 124 26.64 7.25 -6.81
CA LEU A 124 27.18 8.62 -6.93
C LEU A 124 28.23 8.95 -5.85
N VAL A 125 28.06 8.42 -4.63
CA VAL A 125 29.05 8.52 -3.55
C VAL A 125 30.46 8.15 -4.05
N GLY A 126 30.56 7.03 -4.79
CA GLY A 126 31.85 6.56 -5.32
C GLY A 126 32.49 7.50 -6.35
N HIS A 127 31.75 8.44 -6.90
CA HIS A 127 32.20 9.36 -7.94
C HIS A 127 32.25 10.83 -7.50
N ALA A 128 31.59 11.17 -6.41
CA ALA A 128 31.43 12.57 -5.96
C ALA A 128 32.75 13.26 -5.59
N HIS A 129 33.79 12.50 -5.24
CA HIS A 129 35.12 13.03 -4.97
C HIS A 129 36.02 13.04 -6.21
N ASP A 130 35.94 12.01 -7.04
CA ASP A 130 36.95 11.74 -8.07
C ASP A 130 36.62 12.40 -9.39
N ARG A 131 35.38 12.77 -9.61
CA ARG A 131 34.94 13.32 -10.89
C ARG A 131 33.95 14.46 -10.71
N LYS A 132 34.08 15.46 -11.58
CA LYS A 132 33.13 16.54 -11.79
C LYS A 132 32.44 16.30 -13.12
N GLY A 133 31.13 16.21 -13.11
CA GLY A 133 30.38 15.93 -14.34
C GLY A 133 28.91 15.55 -14.08
N ALA A 134 28.17 15.51 -15.17
CA ALA A 134 26.77 15.08 -15.16
C ALA A 134 26.64 13.57 -15.31
N ASP A 135 25.55 13.01 -14.81
CA ASP A 135 25.13 11.67 -15.12
C ASP A 135 23.65 11.63 -15.58
N LEU A 136 23.36 10.69 -16.45
CA LEU A 136 22.00 10.32 -16.82
C LEU A 136 21.79 8.85 -16.46
N TRP A 137 20.64 8.54 -15.91
CA TRP A 137 20.35 7.17 -15.52
C TRP A 137 18.90 6.79 -15.72
N ILE A 138 18.68 5.51 -15.88
CA ILE A 138 17.38 4.86 -15.97
C ILE A 138 17.36 3.63 -15.09
N ASP A 139 16.26 3.43 -14.38
CA ASP A 139 15.97 2.25 -13.57
C ASP A 139 14.62 1.69 -14.00
N VAL A 140 14.57 0.38 -14.25
CA VAL A 140 13.34 -0.35 -14.59
C VAL A 140 13.12 -1.38 -13.51
N ASN A 141 11.93 -1.39 -12.94
CA ASN A 141 11.58 -2.31 -11.87
C ASN A 141 10.25 -3.02 -12.10
N GLY A 142 10.17 -4.22 -11.56
CA GLY A 142 8.93 -5.00 -11.47
C GLY A 142 8.86 -5.64 -10.09
N SER A 143 7.75 -5.47 -9.39
CA SER A 143 7.53 -6.03 -8.07
C SER A 143 6.24 -6.83 -8.00
N PHE A 144 6.28 -7.89 -7.21
CA PHE A 144 5.14 -8.68 -6.79
C PHE A 144 5.03 -8.60 -5.27
N SER A 145 3.84 -8.28 -4.77
CA SER A 145 3.60 -8.19 -3.32
C SER A 145 2.35 -8.97 -2.92
N LYS A 146 2.40 -9.58 -1.75
CA LYS A 146 1.23 -10.20 -1.12
C LYS A 146 1.24 -9.96 0.37
N ALA A 147 0.05 -9.84 0.95
CA ALA A 147 -0.20 -9.98 2.38
C ALA A 147 -1.46 -10.80 2.58
N ARG A 148 -1.54 -11.58 3.67
CA ARG A 148 -2.66 -12.51 3.89
C ARG A 148 -3.58 -12.07 5.01
N HIS A 149 -3.04 -11.44 6.05
CA HIS A 149 -3.72 -11.21 7.33
C HIS A 149 -3.65 -9.74 7.78
N TYR A 150 -3.96 -8.81 6.87
CA TYR A 150 -4.08 -7.41 7.25
C TYR A 150 -5.42 -7.18 7.94
N SER A 151 -5.40 -6.51 9.10
CA SER A 151 -6.62 -6.23 9.86
C SER A 151 -7.43 -5.09 9.25
N ALA A 152 -8.76 -5.24 9.27
CA ALA A 152 -9.74 -4.21 8.94
C ALA A 152 -10.91 -4.34 9.91
N GLY A 153 -10.95 -3.52 10.95
CA GLY A 153 -11.84 -3.70 12.08
C GLY A 153 -11.60 -5.06 12.74
N SER A 154 -12.66 -5.85 12.86
CA SER A 154 -12.65 -7.23 13.37
C SER A 154 -12.28 -8.27 12.31
N HIS A 155 -12.14 -7.89 11.04
CA HIS A 155 -11.82 -8.78 9.94
C HIS A 155 -10.37 -8.74 9.54
N GLU A 156 -9.96 -9.80 8.86
CA GLU A 156 -8.71 -9.86 8.13
C GLU A 156 -8.99 -9.81 6.63
N TYR A 157 -8.21 -9.02 5.91
CA TYR A 157 -8.19 -9.03 4.47
C TYR A 157 -6.78 -9.34 3.96
N GLY A 158 -6.68 -9.76 2.73
CA GLY A 158 -5.41 -9.98 2.06
C GLY A 158 -5.40 -9.32 0.69
N TYR A 159 -4.23 -9.28 0.09
CA TYR A 159 -4.08 -8.82 -1.29
C TYR A 159 -2.92 -9.52 -2.00
N ARG A 160 -2.96 -9.47 -3.32
CA ARG A 160 -1.82 -9.65 -4.22
C ARG A 160 -1.74 -8.46 -5.14
N SER A 161 -0.54 -7.97 -5.38
CA SER A 161 -0.32 -6.85 -6.30
C SER A 161 0.93 -7.05 -7.14
N ASP A 162 0.86 -6.54 -8.35
CA ASP A 162 1.96 -6.44 -9.30
C ASP A 162 2.15 -4.97 -9.63
N VAL A 163 3.38 -4.47 -9.58
CA VAL A 163 3.72 -3.10 -9.94
C VAL A 163 4.93 -3.12 -10.85
N SER A 164 4.89 -2.36 -11.92
CA SER A 164 6.02 -2.12 -12.80
C SER A 164 6.23 -0.63 -13.00
N GLY A 165 7.49 -0.22 -13.06
CA GLY A 165 7.83 1.18 -13.19
C GLY A 165 9.17 1.44 -13.85
N ILE A 166 9.31 2.67 -14.27
CA ILE A 166 10.55 3.22 -14.85
C ILE A 166 10.84 4.52 -14.10
N THR A 167 12.09 4.69 -13.71
CA THR A 167 12.61 5.94 -13.18
C THR A 167 13.70 6.44 -14.11
N VAL A 168 13.62 7.70 -14.50
CA VAL A 168 14.66 8.38 -15.29
C VAL A 168 15.16 9.54 -14.44
N GLY A 169 16.47 9.67 -14.33
CA GLY A 169 17.07 10.71 -13.53
C GLY A 169 18.35 11.29 -14.14
N SER A 170 18.70 12.45 -13.63
CA SER A 170 19.95 13.13 -13.94
C SER A 170 20.54 13.71 -12.66
N GLY A 171 21.85 13.65 -12.54
CA GLY A 171 22.60 14.20 -11.43
C GLY A 171 23.82 15.00 -11.92
N TYR A 172 24.42 15.72 -10.99
CA TYR A 172 25.69 16.42 -11.20
C TYR A 172 26.57 16.28 -9.97
N ALA A 173 27.74 15.71 -10.16
CA ALA A 173 28.79 15.63 -9.16
C ALA A 173 29.70 16.89 -9.24
N PHE A 174 29.91 17.54 -8.11
CA PHE A 174 30.66 18.81 -8.03
C PHE A 174 32.17 18.59 -7.84
N GLY A 175 32.62 17.35 -7.63
CA GLY A 175 34.02 16.99 -7.45
C GLY A 175 34.62 17.32 -6.08
N ASN A 176 33.75 17.64 -5.10
CA ASN A 176 34.15 17.99 -3.72
C ASN A 176 33.38 17.14 -2.69
N GLY A 177 32.94 15.95 -3.08
CA GLY A 177 32.12 15.08 -2.27
C GLY A 177 30.62 15.40 -2.30
N LEU A 178 30.21 16.40 -3.08
CA LEU A 178 28.80 16.75 -3.26
C LEU A 178 28.29 16.31 -4.63
N ALA A 179 27.06 15.83 -4.64
CA ALA A 179 26.30 15.64 -5.87
C ALA A 179 24.81 15.93 -5.60
N ALA A 180 24.09 16.38 -6.62
CA ALA A 180 22.64 16.60 -6.55
C ALA A 180 21.99 16.23 -7.87
N GLY A 181 20.71 15.89 -7.82
CA GLY A 181 19.97 15.49 -9.02
C GLY A 181 18.47 15.49 -8.86
N LEU A 182 17.82 15.19 -9.95
CA LEU A 182 16.38 14.99 -10.01
C LEU A 182 16.07 13.64 -10.68
N ALA A 183 14.90 13.08 -10.32
CA ALA A 183 14.38 11.89 -10.97
C ALA A 183 12.87 11.99 -11.14
N ALA A 184 12.38 11.45 -12.24
CA ALA A 184 10.95 11.24 -12.50
C ALA A 184 10.69 9.73 -12.58
N ASN A 185 9.67 9.28 -11.88
CA ASN A 185 9.24 7.88 -11.93
C ASN A 185 7.78 7.78 -12.37
N PHE A 186 7.49 6.77 -13.16
CA PHE A 186 6.15 6.48 -13.65
C PHE A 186 5.97 4.98 -13.83
N GLY A 187 4.73 4.54 -13.69
CA GLY A 187 4.45 3.13 -13.83
C GLY A 187 2.98 2.79 -13.62
N LYS A 188 2.75 1.51 -13.58
CA LYS A 188 1.43 0.91 -13.43
C LYS A 188 1.45 -0.21 -12.41
N GLY A 189 0.31 -0.45 -11.82
CA GLY A 189 0.14 -1.59 -10.93
C GLY A 189 -1.27 -2.14 -10.98
N SER A 190 -1.42 -3.36 -10.50
CA SER A 190 -2.70 -3.97 -10.24
C SER A 190 -2.72 -4.60 -8.87
N LEU A 191 -3.86 -4.54 -8.20
CA LEU A 191 -4.09 -5.23 -6.94
C LEU A 191 -5.39 -6.03 -7.02
N ARG A 192 -5.35 -7.22 -6.43
CA ARG A 192 -6.51 -8.09 -6.23
C ARG A 192 -6.62 -8.41 -4.75
N GLY A 193 -7.76 -8.06 -4.17
CA GLY A 193 -8.10 -8.41 -2.81
C GLY A 193 -8.27 -9.92 -2.63
N GLN A 194 -7.97 -10.38 -1.43
CA GLN A 194 -8.11 -11.78 -0.98
C GLN A 194 -8.88 -11.84 0.34
N ASN A 195 -9.33 -13.01 0.74
CA ASN A 195 -10.14 -13.24 1.94
C ASN A 195 -11.42 -12.39 1.90
N THR A 196 -11.72 -11.62 2.93
CA THR A 196 -12.88 -10.72 2.95
C THR A 196 -12.83 -9.61 1.89
N GLY A 197 -11.65 -9.32 1.32
CA GLY A 197 -11.47 -8.42 0.19
C GLY A 197 -11.63 -9.09 -1.18
N ALA A 198 -12.00 -10.38 -1.25
CA ALA A 198 -12.14 -11.09 -2.51
C ALA A 198 -13.16 -10.40 -3.44
N GLY A 199 -12.83 -10.31 -4.74
CA GLY A 199 -13.65 -9.60 -5.72
C GLY A 199 -13.33 -8.12 -5.87
N ILE A 200 -12.53 -7.53 -4.97
CA ILE A 200 -12.03 -6.16 -5.10
C ILE A 200 -10.79 -6.17 -5.99
N LYS A 201 -10.78 -5.29 -6.98
CA LYS A 201 -9.63 -5.08 -7.87
C LYS A 201 -9.33 -3.60 -7.95
N ASN A 202 -8.05 -3.26 -8.04
CA ASN A 202 -7.60 -1.89 -8.27
C ASN A 202 -6.51 -1.88 -9.33
N ASN A 203 -6.66 -1.04 -10.34
CA ASN A 203 -5.60 -0.71 -11.27
C ASN A 203 -5.08 0.68 -10.92
N ILE A 204 -3.77 0.83 -10.93
CA ILE A 204 -3.09 2.06 -10.54
C ILE A 204 -2.18 2.52 -11.68
N ASP A 205 -2.27 3.79 -12.03
CA ASP A 205 -1.27 4.52 -12.80
C ASP A 205 -0.61 5.53 -11.86
N TYR A 206 0.71 5.65 -11.88
CA TYR A 206 1.40 6.59 -11.01
C TYR A 206 2.49 7.38 -11.72
N PHE A 207 2.74 8.57 -11.19
CA PHE A 207 3.81 9.47 -11.57
C PHE A 207 4.39 10.13 -10.33
N GLY A 208 5.71 10.26 -10.26
CA GLY A 208 6.41 10.91 -9.16
C GLY A 208 7.61 11.70 -9.61
N LEU A 209 8.00 12.66 -8.77
CA LEU A 209 9.20 13.47 -8.93
C LEU A 209 10.01 13.43 -7.64
N ASN A 210 11.34 13.44 -7.77
CA ASN A 210 12.28 13.47 -6.65
C ASN A 210 13.39 14.46 -6.90
N LEU A 211 13.77 15.14 -5.83
CA LEU A 211 15.07 15.80 -5.69
C LEU A 211 15.93 14.93 -4.78
N TYR A 212 17.19 14.76 -5.09
CA TYR A 212 18.11 14.04 -4.24
C TYR A 212 19.48 14.72 -4.19
N GLY A 213 20.19 14.45 -3.13
CA GLY A 213 21.55 14.94 -2.93
C GLY A 213 22.40 13.91 -2.21
N VAL A 214 23.68 13.98 -2.47
CA VAL A 214 24.71 13.14 -1.85
C VAL A 214 25.79 14.05 -1.27
N TRP A 215 26.19 13.75 -0.05
CA TRP A 215 27.38 14.31 0.57
C TRP A 215 28.28 13.19 1.06
N SER A 216 29.49 13.16 0.54
CA SER A 216 30.49 12.15 0.85
C SER A 216 31.71 12.81 1.47
N ASN A 217 32.17 12.26 2.58
CA ASN A 217 33.43 12.67 3.22
C ASN A 217 34.17 11.42 3.77
N PRO A 218 35.42 11.56 4.26
CA PRO A 218 36.16 10.40 4.77
C PRO A 218 35.49 9.62 5.90
N TYR A 219 34.52 10.20 6.60
CA TYR A 219 33.88 9.59 7.78
C TYR A 219 32.55 8.94 7.48
N VAL A 220 31.72 9.55 6.61
CA VAL A 220 30.37 9.09 6.30
C VAL A 220 29.90 9.59 4.95
N ASN A 221 29.08 8.82 4.29
CA ASN A 221 28.32 9.22 3.12
C ASN A 221 26.87 9.45 3.53
N LEU A 222 26.30 10.57 3.12
CA LEU A 222 24.89 10.90 3.33
C LEU A 222 24.18 10.99 1.99
N ILE A 223 23.02 10.36 1.91
CA ILE A 223 22.12 10.42 0.74
C ILE A 223 20.79 10.96 1.25
N GLY A 224 20.34 12.08 0.73
CA GLY A 224 19.08 12.69 1.09
C GLY A 224 18.15 12.81 -0.10
N SER A 225 16.85 12.71 0.11
CA SER A 225 15.86 12.89 -0.94
C SER A 225 14.55 13.44 -0.42
N VAL A 226 13.85 14.17 -1.29
CA VAL A 226 12.46 14.58 -1.11
C VAL A 226 11.72 14.34 -2.41
N GLY A 227 10.47 13.93 -2.33
CA GLY A 227 9.72 13.60 -3.51
C GLY A 227 8.19 13.70 -3.32
N TYR A 228 7.52 13.68 -4.44
CA TYR A 228 6.08 13.69 -4.53
C TYR A 228 5.62 12.63 -5.53
N LEU A 229 4.61 11.87 -5.14
CA LEU A 229 4.00 10.82 -5.94
C LEU A 229 2.50 11.09 -6.06
N GLN A 230 1.98 11.02 -7.27
CA GLN A 230 0.55 11.03 -7.57
C GLN A 230 0.15 9.69 -8.17
N SER A 231 -0.99 9.16 -7.74
CA SER A 231 -1.56 7.93 -8.30
C SER A 231 -3.02 8.15 -8.70
N LYS A 232 -3.40 7.49 -9.79
CA LYS A 232 -4.80 7.36 -10.24
C LYS A 232 -5.20 5.92 -10.05
N ASN A 233 -6.26 5.68 -9.31
CA ASN A 233 -6.76 4.36 -9.01
C ASN A 233 -8.05 4.10 -9.77
N GLU A 234 -8.24 2.89 -10.28
CA GLU A 234 -9.50 2.40 -10.81
C GLU A 234 -9.92 1.16 -10.02
N ILE A 235 -10.79 1.38 -9.03
CA ILE A 235 -11.29 0.33 -8.14
C ILE A 235 -12.54 -0.27 -8.76
N LYS A 236 -12.62 -1.61 -8.75
CA LYS A 236 -13.81 -2.38 -9.16
C LYS A 236 -14.14 -3.40 -8.07
N SER A 237 -15.40 -3.45 -7.67
CA SER A 237 -15.91 -4.42 -6.70
C SER A 237 -17.40 -4.64 -6.93
N GLN A 238 -17.85 -5.89 -7.02
CA GLN A 238 -19.27 -6.27 -7.08
C GLN A 238 -20.10 -5.45 -8.10
N GLY A 239 -19.51 -5.12 -9.25
CA GLY A 239 -20.15 -4.28 -10.26
C GLY A 239 -20.02 -2.76 -10.02
N TYR A 240 -19.40 -2.35 -8.90
CA TYR A 240 -19.10 -0.94 -8.62
C TYR A 240 -17.77 -0.52 -9.21
N LYS A 241 -17.66 0.77 -9.49
CA LYS A 241 -16.44 1.39 -9.98
C LYS A 241 -16.22 2.73 -9.29
N ALA A 242 -14.99 2.97 -8.85
CA ALA A 242 -14.55 4.25 -8.31
C ALA A 242 -13.16 4.61 -8.84
N LYS A 243 -12.85 5.91 -8.87
CA LYS A 243 -11.57 6.40 -9.39
C LYS A 243 -10.96 7.47 -8.45
N PRO A 244 -10.58 7.10 -7.21
CA PRO A 244 -9.92 8.04 -6.32
C PRO A 244 -8.48 8.30 -6.78
N ASN A 245 -7.99 9.54 -6.55
CA ASN A 245 -6.59 9.85 -6.70
C ASN A 245 -5.87 9.68 -5.35
N GLY A 246 -4.60 9.34 -5.43
CA GLY A 246 -3.70 9.31 -4.29
C GLY A 246 -2.58 10.34 -4.46
N LYS A 247 -2.13 10.90 -3.34
CA LYS A 247 -1.01 11.84 -3.26
C LYS A 247 -0.11 11.38 -2.12
N THR A 248 1.18 11.28 -2.39
CA THR A 248 2.15 10.88 -1.38
C THR A 248 3.34 11.82 -1.43
N PHE A 249 3.65 12.42 -0.30
CA PHE A 249 4.92 13.12 -0.10
C PHE A 249 5.90 12.16 0.57
N VAL A 250 7.15 12.19 0.16
CA VAL A 250 8.23 11.37 0.72
C VAL A 250 9.44 12.23 1.04
N ALA A 251 10.14 11.88 2.12
CA ALA A 251 11.45 12.41 2.44
C ALA A 251 12.29 11.27 3.04
N GLY A 252 13.58 11.26 2.75
CA GLY A 252 14.50 10.26 3.26
C GLY A 252 15.90 10.81 3.45
N ILE A 253 16.60 10.26 4.42
CA ILE A 253 18.03 10.42 4.60
C ILE A 253 18.64 9.07 4.97
N ARG A 254 19.75 8.71 4.34
CA ARG A 254 20.53 7.52 4.61
C ARG A 254 21.98 7.88 4.83
N ALA A 255 22.55 7.35 5.89
CA ALA A 255 23.99 7.41 6.17
C ALA A 255 24.60 6.02 5.94
N GLU A 256 25.74 5.96 5.28
CA GLU A 256 26.46 4.71 5.04
C GLU A 256 27.97 4.93 5.09
N LYS A 257 28.72 3.89 5.47
CA LYS A 257 30.18 3.93 5.49
C LYS A 257 30.75 2.60 5.03
N PRO A 258 31.42 2.54 3.87
CA PRO A 258 32.13 1.35 3.45
C PRO A 258 33.45 1.19 4.24
N PHE A 259 33.66 -0.02 4.78
CA PHE A 259 34.89 -0.48 5.41
C PHE A 259 35.53 -1.56 4.56
N ALA A 260 36.79 -1.39 4.17
CA ALA A 260 37.54 -2.45 3.51
C ALA A 260 37.94 -3.51 4.53
N VAL A 261 37.49 -4.74 4.33
CA VAL A 261 37.87 -5.91 5.14
C VAL A 261 39.07 -6.60 4.49
N THR A 262 39.09 -6.63 3.16
CA THR A 262 40.23 -7.02 2.33
C THR A 262 40.36 -6.04 1.16
N GLU A 263 41.36 -6.20 0.32
CA GLU A 263 41.48 -5.39 -0.91
C GLU A 263 40.26 -5.51 -1.83
N ALA A 264 39.61 -6.68 -1.84
CA ALA A 264 38.49 -6.97 -2.71
C ALA A 264 37.12 -6.86 -2.01
N VAL A 265 37.05 -7.00 -0.68
CA VAL A 265 35.78 -7.12 0.05
C VAL A 265 35.54 -5.90 0.94
N LYS A 266 34.36 -5.32 0.81
CA LYS A 266 33.89 -4.20 1.64
C LYS A 266 32.62 -4.58 2.40
N VAL A 267 32.53 -4.11 3.65
CA VAL A 267 31.33 -4.17 4.47
C VAL A 267 30.83 -2.74 4.67
N THR A 268 29.57 -2.50 4.35
CA THR A 268 28.96 -1.16 4.37
C THR A 268 27.75 -1.15 5.31
N PRO A 269 27.92 -0.89 6.61
CA PRO A 269 26.77 -0.59 7.47
C PRO A 269 26.09 0.69 7.02
N HIS A 270 24.77 0.70 7.16
CA HIS A 270 23.95 1.86 6.84
C HIS A 270 22.77 2.01 7.80
N VAL A 271 22.37 3.25 7.99
CA VAL A 271 21.17 3.62 8.76
C VAL A 271 20.46 4.73 8.00
N GLY A 272 19.14 4.73 8.07
CA GLY A 272 18.33 5.73 7.39
C GLY A 272 17.04 6.03 8.12
N LEU A 273 16.49 7.19 7.83
CA LEU A 273 15.17 7.63 8.26
C LEU A 273 14.36 8.01 7.03
N ARG A 274 13.11 7.57 6.98
CA ARG A 274 12.17 7.92 5.92
C ARG A 274 10.85 8.39 6.52
N TYR A 275 10.27 9.38 5.89
CA TYR A 275 8.95 9.90 6.17
C TYR A 275 8.07 9.79 4.93
N LYS A 276 6.81 9.44 5.13
CA LYS A 276 5.79 9.40 4.09
C LYS A 276 4.49 9.99 4.63
N HIS A 277 3.91 10.88 3.86
CA HIS A 277 2.54 11.35 4.06
C HIS A 277 1.69 10.86 2.90
N VAL A 278 0.77 9.94 3.18
CA VAL A 278 -0.10 9.30 2.18
C VAL A 278 -1.51 9.80 2.34
N LYS A 279 -2.09 10.34 1.29
CA LYS A 279 -3.48 10.76 1.23
C LYS A 279 -4.16 10.16 0.01
N VAL A 280 -5.32 9.58 0.20
CA VAL A 280 -6.20 9.12 -0.88
C VAL A 280 -7.48 9.92 -0.80
N ASP A 281 -7.96 10.41 -1.94
CA ASP A 281 -9.19 11.21 -2.02
C ASP A 281 -10.39 10.37 -1.57
N ASP A 282 -11.34 11.03 -0.90
CA ASP A 282 -12.65 10.44 -0.63
C ASP A 282 -13.37 10.13 -1.94
N PHE A 283 -14.19 9.12 -1.95
CA PHE A 283 -14.93 8.75 -3.16
C PHE A 283 -16.31 8.19 -2.84
N ASN A 284 -17.14 8.13 -3.88
CA ASN A 284 -18.46 7.53 -3.81
C ASN A 284 -18.57 6.38 -4.82
N ALA A 285 -19.30 5.34 -4.45
CA ALA A 285 -19.64 4.23 -5.33
C ALA A 285 -21.03 3.72 -5.01
N SER A 286 -21.94 3.76 -5.98
CA SER A 286 -23.31 3.18 -5.96
C SER A 286 -24.09 3.40 -4.66
N GLY A 287 -24.23 4.66 -4.25
CA GLY A 287 -25.00 5.02 -3.06
C GLY A 287 -24.20 4.98 -1.75
N PHE A 288 -22.94 4.52 -1.79
CA PHE A 288 -22.03 4.52 -0.64
C PHE A 288 -20.99 5.63 -0.76
N SER A 289 -20.58 6.16 0.38
CA SER A 289 -19.48 7.12 0.51
C SER A 289 -18.34 6.52 1.28
N TYR A 290 -17.10 6.77 0.84
CA TYR A 290 -15.88 6.28 1.45
C TYR A 290 -14.98 7.44 1.78
N LYS A 291 -14.55 7.51 3.04
CA LYS A 291 -13.59 8.50 3.52
C LYS A 291 -12.37 7.78 4.07
N ASN A 292 -11.21 8.21 3.61
CA ASN A 292 -9.93 7.64 3.98
C ASN A 292 -9.13 8.70 4.74
N GLU A 293 -8.76 8.43 5.98
CA GLU A 293 -7.80 9.30 6.69
C GLU A 293 -6.42 9.23 6.01
N SER A 294 -5.69 10.33 6.06
CA SER A 294 -4.29 10.35 5.64
C SER A 294 -3.41 9.60 6.64
N ALA A 295 -2.29 9.08 6.15
CA ALA A 295 -1.33 8.38 6.99
C ALA A 295 0.03 9.10 7.00
N ASN A 296 0.61 9.23 8.19
CA ASN A 296 1.97 9.68 8.41
C ASN A 296 2.81 8.50 8.89
N LEU A 297 3.78 8.10 8.10
CA LEU A 297 4.62 6.95 8.36
C LEU A 297 6.07 7.37 8.49
N PHE A 298 6.75 6.83 9.49
CA PHE A 298 8.17 6.97 9.70
C PHE A 298 8.82 5.58 9.64
N GLU A 299 9.95 5.47 8.98
CA GLU A 299 10.72 4.24 8.87
C GLU A 299 12.15 4.49 9.34
N LEU A 300 12.65 3.59 10.18
CA LEU A 300 14.05 3.53 10.54
C LEU A 300 14.67 2.35 9.80
N LEU A 301 15.64 2.60 8.93
CA LEU A 301 16.39 1.57 8.23
C LEU A 301 17.68 1.28 8.96
N VAL A 302 17.96 0.02 9.25
CA VAL A 302 19.24 -0.42 9.82
C VAL A 302 19.70 -1.65 9.06
N GLY A 303 20.84 -1.56 8.41
CA GLY A 303 21.29 -2.66 7.57
C GLY A 303 22.81 -2.70 7.36
N VAL A 304 23.21 -3.72 6.65
CA VAL A 304 24.59 -3.96 6.26
C VAL A 304 24.66 -4.58 4.87
N ALA A 305 25.49 -4.01 4.01
CA ALA A 305 25.82 -4.57 2.72
C ALA A 305 27.25 -5.14 2.72
N VAL A 306 27.41 -6.26 2.07
CA VAL A 306 28.73 -6.87 1.76
C VAL A 306 28.91 -6.86 0.25
N SER A 307 30.00 -6.30 -0.24
CA SER A 307 30.28 -6.23 -1.67
C SER A 307 31.72 -6.61 -1.97
N SER A 308 31.96 -7.09 -3.19
CA SER A 308 33.32 -7.40 -3.67
C SER A 308 33.62 -6.60 -4.94
N ASP A 309 34.82 -6.04 -5.02
CA ASP A 309 35.28 -5.32 -6.21
C ASP A 309 36.17 -6.26 -7.06
N ILE A 310 35.68 -6.70 -8.20
CA ILE A 310 36.36 -7.62 -9.13
C ILE A 310 36.73 -6.84 -10.39
N LYS A 311 38.02 -6.77 -10.72
CA LYS A 311 38.49 -6.20 -11.98
C LYS A 311 38.68 -7.29 -13.01
N THR A 312 38.03 -7.13 -14.17
CA THR A 312 38.20 -8.07 -15.29
C THR A 312 39.42 -7.71 -16.15
N ALA A 313 39.96 -8.67 -16.89
CA ALA A 313 41.05 -8.43 -17.84
C ALA A 313 40.69 -7.40 -18.93
N GLY A 314 39.39 -7.25 -19.25
CA GLY A 314 38.88 -6.25 -20.18
C GLY A 314 38.64 -4.85 -19.60
N GLY A 315 39.10 -4.57 -18.37
CA GLY A 315 39.02 -3.27 -17.71
C GLY A 315 37.63 -2.94 -17.14
N ALA A 316 36.70 -3.89 -17.11
CA ALA A 316 35.43 -3.68 -16.43
C ALA A 316 35.55 -4.00 -14.93
N GLY A 317 34.94 -3.18 -14.09
CA GLY A 317 34.73 -3.47 -12.67
C GLY A 317 33.40 -4.18 -12.47
N ILE A 318 33.41 -5.31 -11.80
CA ILE A 318 32.19 -6.04 -11.42
C ILE A 318 32.08 -6.04 -9.89
N LYS A 319 30.93 -5.59 -9.38
CA LYS A 319 30.68 -5.48 -7.94
C LYS A 319 29.43 -6.27 -7.56
N PRO A 320 29.55 -7.57 -7.30
CA PRO A 320 28.48 -8.30 -6.65
C PRO A 320 28.29 -7.82 -5.20
N PHE A 321 27.07 -7.88 -4.71
CA PHE A 321 26.75 -7.51 -3.33
C PHE A 321 25.55 -8.25 -2.78
N VAL A 322 25.50 -8.33 -1.47
CA VAL A 322 24.34 -8.76 -0.66
C VAL A 322 24.09 -7.69 0.37
N ASP A 323 22.83 -7.30 0.57
CA ASP A 323 22.38 -6.35 1.58
C ASP A 323 21.28 -6.98 2.42
N VAL A 324 21.31 -6.75 3.73
CA VAL A 324 20.24 -7.11 4.64
C VAL A 324 19.87 -5.88 5.46
N THR A 325 18.60 -5.52 5.42
CA THR A 325 18.08 -4.32 6.09
C THR A 325 16.81 -4.64 6.88
N ALA A 326 16.79 -4.26 8.15
CA ALA A 326 15.58 -4.24 8.98
C ALA A 326 14.98 -2.84 8.96
N THR A 327 13.65 -2.76 8.78
CA THR A 327 12.92 -1.51 8.67
C THR A 327 11.73 -1.49 9.63
N PRO A 328 11.91 -1.13 10.93
CA PRO A 328 10.82 -0.79 11.81
C PRO A 328 10.00 0.40 11.27
N ASN A 329 8.68 0.28 11.34
CA ASN A 329 7.71 1.29 10.92
C ASN A 329 6.98 1.89 12.12
N PHE A 330 6.84 3.20 12.14
CA PHE A 330 6.19 3.98 13.19
C PHE A 330 5.12 4.89 12.58
N GLY A 331 4.25 5.46 13.44
CA GLY A 331 3.15 6.32 13.01
C GLY A 331 1.93 5.54 12.55
N ASP A 332 1.24 6.02 11.53
CA ASP A 332 -0.09 5.55 11.12
C ASP A 332 -0.04 4.26 10.28
N ARG A 333 0.41 3.17 10.87
CA ARG A 333 0.42 1.84 10.23
C ARG A 333 -0.97 1.27 10.01
N LYS A 334 -1.95 1.80 10.74
CA LYS A 334 -3.38 1.61 10.53
C LYS A 334 -4.00 2.98 10.31
N VAL A 335 -4.99 3.04 9.47
CA VAL A 335 -5.75 4.25 9.16
C VAL A 335 -7.22 4.01 9.42
N LYS A 336 -7.91 5.03 9.87
CA LYS A 336 -9.35 4.98 10.04
C LYS A 336 -10.03 5.18 8.69
N ASN A 337 -10.84 4.22 8.32
CA ASN A 337 -11.71 4.29 7.16
C ASN A 337 -13.15 4.45 7.61
N LYS A 338 -13.92 5.26 6.89
CA LYS A 338 -15.33 5.46 7.14
C LYS A 338 -16.11 5.12 5.88
N VAL A 339 -17.11 4.27 6.04
CA VAL A 339 -18.08 3.95 5.00
C VAL A 339 -19.44 4.43 5.44
N GLY A 340 -20.20 5.02 4.54
CA GLY A 340 -21.53 5.56 4.87
C GLY A 340 -22.50 5.44 3.71
N LEU A 341 -23.77 5.67 4.00
CA LEU A 341 -24.79 5.89 2.99
C LEU A 341 -24.76 7.33 2.52
N ARG A 342 -24.70 7.48 1.20
CA ARG A 342 -24.65 8.80 0.59
C ARG A 342 -25.90 9.61 0.93
N ASN A 343 -25.72 10.90 1.22
CA ASN A 343 -26.78 11.84 1.59
C ASN A 343 -27.53 11.53 2.91
N THR A 344 -26.95 10.70 3.74
CA THR A 344 -27.46 10.39 5.08
C THR A 344 -26.40 10.62 6.15
N ALA A 345 -26.80 10.65 7.42
CA ALA A 345 -25.87 10.68 8.55
C ALA A 345 -25.36 9.26 8.93
N VAL A 346 -25.86 8.23 8.27
CA VAL A 346 -25.52 6.84 8.60
C VAL A 346 -24.16 6.47 8.05
N SER A 347 -23.28 6.07 8.94
CA SER A 347 -21.93 5.65 8.58
C SER A 347 -21.34 4.78 9.67
N ASP A 348 -20.36 3.98 9.28
CA ASP A 348 -19.53 3.20 10.17
C ASP A 348 -18.06 3.47 9.92
N SER A 349 -17.20 3.24 10.91
CA SER A 349 -15.77 3.47 10.81
C SER A 349 -14.99 2.35 11.46
N PHE A 350 -13.83 2.05 10.89
CA PHE A 350 -12.95 0.98 11.37
C PHE A 350 -11.49 1.31 11.05
N ASP A 351 -10.60 0.77 11.84
CA ASP A 351 -9.16 0.87 11.61
C ASP A 351 -8.70 -0.24 10.67
N ALA A 352 -7.95 0.13 9.65
CA ALA A 352 -7.40 -0.80 8.67
C ALA A 352 -5.88 -0.68 8.55
N ARG A 353 -5.20 -1.81 8.59
CA ARG A 353 -3.76 -1.88 8.42
C ARG A 353 -3.38 -1.56 6.97
N ILE A 354 -2.38 -0.71 6.77
CA ILE A 354 -1.82 -0.36 5.46
C ILE A 354 -0.36 -0.77 5.31
N THR A 355 0.36 -0.99 6.41
CA THR A 355 1.74 -1.52 6.41
C THR A 355 2.02 -2.31 7.69
N ASN A 356 3.10 -3.08 7.72
CA ASN A 356 3.52 -3.88 8.86
C ASN A 356 4.30 -3.04 9.88
N ASN A 357 4.48 -3.59 11.09
CA ASN A 357 5.25 -2.94 12.15
C ASN A 357 6.74 -2.88 11.82
N ALA A 358 7.23 -3.88 11.12
CA ALA A 358 8.59 -3.95 10.61
C ALA A 358 8.65 -4.82 9.35
N LEU A 359 9.63 -4.55 8.51
CA LEU A 359 10.00 -5.33 7.35
C LEU A 359 11.45 -5.78 7.51
N VAL A 360 11.78 -6.93 6.97
CA VAL A 360 13.16 -7.37 6.78
C VAL A 360 13.36 -7.57 5.29
N ASN A 361 14.32 -6.83 4.74
CA ASN A 361 14.71 -6.89 3.34
C ASN A 361 16.01 -7.66 3.19
N GLY A 362 16.06 -8.52 2.18
CA GLY A 362 17.27 -9.12 1.66
C GLY A 362 17.41 -8.76 0.18
N THR A 363 18.53 -8.17 -0.20
CA THR A 363 18.85 -7.83 -1.61
C THR A 363 20.13 -8.50 -2.05
N ILE A 364 20.10 -9.13 -3.21
CA ILE A 364 21.30 -9.58 -3.92
C ILE A 364 21.39 -8.84 -5.24
N GLY A 365 22.60 -8.52 -5.67
CA GLY A 365 22.78 -7.83 -6.93
C GLY A 365 24.20 -7.82 -7.44
N VAL A 366 24.32 -7.29 -8.64
CA VAL A 366 25.60 -7.05 -9.30
C VAL A 366 25.55 -5.70 -10.00
N ASN A 367 26.61 -4.91 -9.83
CA ASN A 367 26.85 -3.70 -10.59
C ASN A 367 28.11 -3.92 -11.45
N ALA A 368 28.07 -3.54 -12.72
CA ALA A 368 29.16 -3.59 -13.65
C ALA A 368 29.45 -2.18 -14.16
N VAL A 369 30.73 -1.77 -14.15
CA VAL A 369 31.17 -0.45 -14.60
C VAL A 369 32.25 -0.60 -15.63
N LYS A 370 32.13 0.07 -16.79
CA LYS A 370 33.16 0.14 -17.82
C LYS A 370 33.18 1.53 -18.44
N GLY A 371 34.28 2.27 -18.19
CA GLY A 371 34.38 3.68 -18.61
C GLY A 371 33.29 4.55 -17.98
N SER A 372 32.51 5.21 -18.81
CA SER A 372 31.38 6.05 -18.40
C SER A 372 30.05 5.27 -18.20
N HIS A 373 30.03 3.98 -18.49
CA HIS A 373 28.81 3.15 -18.42
C HIS A 373 28.76 2.36 -17.13
N SER A 374 27.60 2.34 -16.50
CA SER A 374 27.30 1.47 -15.38
C SER A 374 25.99 0.72 -15.63
N PHE A 375 25.96 -0.55 -15.29
CA PHE A 375 24.80 -1.42 -15.36
C PHE A 375 24.62 -2.13 -14.02
N GLY A 376 23.37 -2.21 -13.53
CA GLY A 376 23.02 -2.92 -12.29
C GLY A 376 21.87 -3.87 -12.50
N LEU A 377 21.94 -5.03 -11.86
CA LEU A 377 20.85 -6.00 -11.76
C LEU A 377 20.70 -6.40 -10.30
N HIS A 378 19.49 -6.17 -9.72
CA HIS A 378 19.22 -6.41 -8.32
C HIS A 378 17.92 -7.20 -8.16
N TYR A 379 17.92 -8.13 -7.23
CA TYR A 379 16.74 -8.84 -6.78
C TYR A 379 16.60 -8.69 -5.27
N SER A 380 15.42 -8.28 -4.82
CA SER A 380 15.12 -8.10 -3.40
C SER A 380 13.87 -8.85 -2.97
N VAL A 381 13.88 -9.25 -1.71
CA VAL A 381 12.77 -9.89 -1.04
C VAL A 381 12.54 -9.20 0.30
N ASP A 382 11.33 -8.73 0.53
CA ASP A 382 10.89 -8.21 1.83
C ASP A 382 9.95 -9.22 2.48
N GLY A 383 10.18 -9.49 3.75
CA GLY A 383 9.33 -10.32 4.58
C GLY A 383 8.83 -9.56 5.81
N ALA A 384 7.62 -9.87 6.24
CA ALA A 384 7.07 -9.39 7.51
C ALA A 384 6.04 -10.37 8.07
N ASN A 385 5.55 -10.08 9.29
CA ASN A 385 4.39 -10.74 9.85
C ASN A 385 3.15 -10.54 8.94
N ASP A 386 2.00 -11.07 9.35
CA ASP A 386 0.72 -11.01 8.61
C ASP A 386 0.79 -11.65 7.21
N GLY A 387 1.76 -12.55 7.00
CA GLY A 387 1.96 -13.28 5.74
C GLY A 387 2.36 -12.37 4.57
N ARG A 388 3.07 -11.26 4.86
CA ARG A 388 3.60 -10.37 3.83
C ARG A 388 4.88 -10.93 3.22
N LEU A 389 4.92 -10.88 1.91
CA LEU A 389 6.09 -11.16 1.10
C LEU A 389 6.06 -10.26 -0.13
N ASP A 390 7.11 -9.47 -0.31
CA ASP A 390 7.30 -8.65 -1.49
C ASP A 390 8.57 -9.12 -2.20
N GLN A 391 8.54 -9.13 -3.52
CA GLN A 391 9.69 -9.50 -4.37
C GLN A 391 9.84 -8.43 -5.43
N MET A 392 11.06 -8.02 -5.73
CA MET A 392 11.32 -7.00 -6.74
C MET A 392 12.55 -7.35 -7.55
N LEU A 393 12.43 -7.24 -8.86
CA LEU A 393 13.54 -7.25 -9.79
C LEU A 393 13.74 -5.84 -10.32
N LYS A 394 15.01 -5.39 -10.31
CA LYS A 394 15.39 -4.05 -10.72
C LYS A 394 16.59 -4.12 -11.65
N THR A 395 16.53 -3.37 -12.75
CA THR A 395 17.65 -3.16 -13.66
C THR A 395 17.93 -1.69 -13.78
N LYS A 396 19.20 -1.31 -13.75
CA LYS A 396 19.63 0.07 -13.80
C LYS A 396 20.74 0.26 -14.84
N TYR A 397 20.66 1.35 -15.55
CA TYR A 397 21.75 1.81 -16.41
C TYR A 397 22.05 3.26 -16.10
N SER A 398 23.31 3.63 -16.06
CA SER A 398 23.74 5.03 -15.97
C SER A 398 24.92 5.32 -16.89
N TYR A 399 24.95 6.55 -17.36
CA TYR A 399 26.02 7.10 -18.18
C TYR A 399 26.54 8.39 -17.54
N GLN A 400 27.86 8.48 -17.40
CA GLN A 400 28.55 9.63 -16.85
C GLN A 400 29.33 10.38 -17.96
N PHE A 401 29.11 11.68 -17.99
CA PHE A 401 29.79 12.58 -18.93
C PHE A 401 31.12 13.07 -18.39
#